data_e3a7b0100771b99dccebdf97ec87fd67
#
_entry.id   e3a7b0100771b99dccebdf97ec87fd67
#
_cell.length_a   1.000
_cell.length_b   1.000
_cell.length_c   1.000
_cell.angle_alpha   90.00
_cell.angle_beta   90.00
_cell.angle_gamma   90.00
#
_symmetry.space_group_name_H-M   'P 1'
#
loop_
_entity.id
_entity.type
_entity.pdbx_description
1 polymer ?
#
loop_
_entity_poly.entity_id
_entity_poly.type
_entity_poly.pdbx_seq_one_letter_code
_entity_poly.pdbx_strand_id
1 'polypeptide(L)'
;MEEIKSPKKKKGSLAETKSLGPVLNLEEHVRSDWWRLIFNATYLKTDADVVDDQRITKKEVDLFSEILGLSPKDKILDLCCGQGRHLVELGRRGFQDVEGLDRSHYLIQKAKSLAKKEGLSIKLREGDARKLPYLSDTIEVVTILANSFGYFETVQDDLRVLKEVFRILKPWGKLLIDVSDGEYLRENFQRRSWEWIDKKHFVCRERSLSVDGQRLISREVITQVEKGVVADQFYAERLYTRDNLSELLKTAGFSDVTFHGEISSDSQRNQDLGMMERRIIVSAVVRKEWTSIKKKKESVRNVVVTLGDPSKPDPLKPLGIFDDDDFYTIDQLKSALRELERKTNYRFKYLTSHDSFIQDLIALREKGKVDFIFNLCDEGYYNEARK
;
A
#
# COMPACT_ATOMS: atom_id res chain seq x y z
N MET A 1 6.33 -63.08 -9.19
CA MET A 1 6.61 -61.73 -9.73
C MET A 1 5.77 -60.77 -8.92
N GLU A 2 6.34 -60.22 -7.87
CA GLU A 2 5.70 -59.23 -7.01
C GLU A 2 6.05 -57.83 -7.51
N GLU A 3 5.03 -57.04 -7.77
CA GLU A 3 5.16 -55.62 -8.18
C GLU A 3 5.60 -54.75 -7.00
N ILE A 4 6.76 -54.18 -7.09
CA ILE A 4 7.31 -53.22 -6.13
C ILE A 4 6.58 -51.87 -6.36
N LYS A 5 5.65 -51.53 -5.46
CA LYS A 5 5.00 -50.21 -5.42
C LYS A 5 6.00 -49.14 -4.96
N SER A 6 6.26 -48.17 -5.81
CA SER A 6 7.07 -46.99 -5.49
C SER A 6 6.48 -46.15 -4.36
N PRO A 7 7.28 -45.58 -3.44
CA PRO A 7 6.78 -44.79 -2.34
C PRO A 7 6.26 -43.43 -2.81
N LYS A 8 5.03 -43.13 -2.41
CA LYS A 8 4.42 -41.78 -2.61
C LYS A 8 5.28 -40.73 -1.93
N LYS A 9 5.74 -39.72 -2.69
CA LYS A 9 6.40 -38.53 -2.16
C LYS A 9 5.46 -37.83 -1.16
N LYS A 10 5.89 -37.79 0.12
CA LYS A 10 5.26 -36.95 1.15
C LYS A 10 5.39 -35.50 0.72
N LYS A 11 4.25 -34.76 0.68
CA LYS A 11 4.19 -33.31 0.53
C LYS A 11 5.06 -32.65 1.59
N GLY A 12 5.85 -31.66 1.17
CA GLY A 12 6.88 -31.01 1.93
C GLY A 12 6.48 -30.63 3.35
N SER A 13 7.32 -30.97 4.29
CA SER A 13 7.32 -30.43 5.65
C SER A 13 7.55 -28.92 5.55
N LEU A 14 6.69 -28.13 6.19
CA LEU A 14 6.99 -26.74 6.48
C LEU A 14 8.37 -26.69 7.12
N ALA A 15 9.28 -25.86 6.58
CA ALA A 15 10.61 -25.68 7.13
C ALA A 15 10.45 -25.29 8.62
N GLU A 16 11.09 -26.05 9.51
CA GLU A 16 11.15 -25.71 10.93
C GLU A 16 11.79 -24.33 11.06
N THR A 17 11.05 -23.37 11.62
CA THR A 17 11.60 -22.06 11.96
C THR A 17 12.57 -22.27 13.12
N LYS A 18 13.88 -22.15 12.85
CA LYS A 18 14.90 -22.30 13.90
C LYS A 18 14.98 -20.99 14.67
N SER A 19 14.80 -21.05 15.99
CA SER A 19 15.14 -19.92 16.87
C SER A 19 16.64 -19.67 16.82
N LEU A 20 17.03 -18.39 16.84
CA LEU A 20 18.44 -17.98 16.92
C LEU A 20 19.09 -18.31 18.28
N GLY A 21 18.29 -18.72 19.27
CA GLY A 21 18.78 -18.87 20.64
C GLY A 21 19.01 -17.51 21.32
N PRO A 22 19.91 -17.42 22.32
CA PRO A 22 20.25 -16.16 22.95
C PRO A 22 20.89 -15.17 21.99
N VAL A 23 20.44 -13.91 22.02
CA VAL A 23 20.95 -12.83 21.17
C VAL A 23 21.48 -11.73 22.10
N LEU A 24 22.71 -11.28 21.86
CA LEU A 24 23.35 -10.23 22.69
C LEU A 24 22.90 -8.83 22.30
N ASN A 25 22.75 -8.58 20.99
CA ASN A 25 22.33 -7.28 20.45
C ASN A 25 21.12 -7.47 19.54
N LEU A 26 19.95 -7.05 20.02
CA LEU A 26 18.69 -7.21 19.25
C LEU A 26 18.70 -6.35 17.98
N GLU A 27 19.30 -5.16 18.01
CA GLU A 27 19.27 -4.20 16.91
C GLU A 27 19.94 -4.74 15.65
N GLU A 28 21.01 -5.52 15.77
CA GLU A 28 21.72 -6.12 14.63
C GLU A 28 20.85 -7.10 13.81
N HIS A 29 19.78 -7.60 14.41
CA HIS A 29 18.86 -8.55 13.77
C HIS A 29 17.62 -7.88 13.15
N VAL A 30 17.43 -6.58 13.35
CA VAL A 30 16.31 -5.84 12.77
C VAL A 30 16.61 -5.54 11.32
N ARG A 31 15.83 -6.12 10.43
CA ARG A 31 15.92 -5.81 8.99
C ARG A 31 15.33 -4.42 8.73
N SER A 32 15.89 -3.68 7.78
CA SER A 32 15.34 -2.37 7.37
C SER A 32 13.92 -2.45 6.79
N ASP A 33 13.51 -3.63 6.32
CA ASP A 33 12.20 -3.90 5.72
C ASP A 33 11.31 -4.83 6.57
N TRP A 34 11.60 -4.98 7.86
CA TRP A 34 10.88 -5.87 8.78
C TRP A 34 9.35 -5.66 8.75
N TRP A 35 8.90 -4.43 8.62
CA TRP A 35 7.49 -4.04 8.55
C TRP A 35 6.74 -4.62 7.35
N ARG A 36 7.46 -5.17 6.35
CA ARG A 36 6.85 -5.91 5.23
C ARG A 36 6.51 -7.35 5.58
N LEU A 37 7.11 -7.89 6.61
CA LEU A 37 7.12 -9.32 6.88
C LEU A 37 6.21 -9.71 8.05
N ILE A 38 6.18 -8.89 9.11
CA ILE A 38 5.55 -9.29 10.37
C ILE A 38 4.01 -9.15 10.38
N PHE A 39 3.44 -8.25 9.60
CA PHE A 39 1.99 -8.01 9.57
C PHE A 39 1.25 -9.10 8.77
N ASN A 40 1.12 -10.27 9.38
CA ASN A 40 0.59 -11.50 8.81
C ASN A 40 -0.37 -12.21 9.77
N ALA A 41 -0.66 -13.49 9.53
CA ALA A 41 -1.57 -14.28 10.38
C ALA A 41 -1.07 -14.44 11.83
N THR A 42 0.25 -14.43 12.03
CA THR A 42 0.85 -14.55 13.36
C THR A 42 0.64 -13.28 14.16
N TYR A 43 0.86 -12.12 13.54
CA TYR A 43 0.56 -10.81 14.12
C TYR A 43 -0.90 -10.72 14.60
N LEU A 44 -1.86 -11.12 13.77
CA LEU A 44 -3.28 -11.09 14.17
C LEU A 44 -3.59 -12.01 15.37
N LYS A 45 -2.72 -12.97 15.69
CA LYS A 45 -2.88 -13.80 16.90
C LYS A 45 -2.22 -13.15 18.11
N THR A 46 -1.03 -12.60 17.94
CA THR A 46 -0.29 -11.96 19.06
C THR A 46 -1.04 -10.76 19.61
N ASP A 47 -1.65 -9.98 18.72
CA ASP A 47 -2.31 -8.70 19.05
C ASP A 47 -3.84 -8.79 19.10
N ALA A 48 -4.43 -10.01 19.00
CA ALA A 48 -5.87 -10.23 18.93
C ALA A 48 -6.67 -9.59 20.06
N ASP A 49 -6.10 -9.52 21.26
CA ASP A 49 -6.74 -8.93 22.43
C ASP A 49 -7.02 -7.43 22.30
N VAL A 50 -6.26 -6.75 21.43
CA VAL A 50 -6.47 -5.34 21.11
C VAL A 50 -7.16 -5.17 19.76
N VAL A 51 -6.64 -5.84 18.72
CA VAL A 51 -7.11 -5.58 17.35
C VAL A 51 -8.44 -6.26 17.00
N ASP A 52 -8.84 -7.31 17.71
CA ASP A 52 -10.12 -8.00 17.51
C ASP A 52 -11.19 -7.56 18.52
N ASP A 53 -10.85 -6.76 19.54
CA ASP A 53 -11.84 -6.27 20.52
C ASP A 53 -12.66 -5.12 19.93
N GLN A 54 -13.92 -5.42 19.65
CA GLN A 54 -14.86 -4.43 19.12
C GLN A 54 -15.18 -3.30 20.10
N ARG A 55 -15.03 -3.50 21.42
CA ARG A 55 -15.28 -2.46 22.44
C ARG A 55 -14.17 -1.42 22.38
N ILE A 56 -12.90 -1.87 22.25
CA ILE A 56 -11.76 -1.01 22.05
C ILE A 56 -11.94 -0.20 20.76
N THR A 57 -12.23 -0.88 19.66
CA THR A 57 -12.44 -0.24 18.35
C THR A 57 -13.52 0.84 18.40
N LYS A 58 -14.66 0.57 19.06
CA LYS A 58 -15.76 1.55 19.19
C LYS A 58 -15.34 2.77 19.98
N LYS A 59 -14.68 2.58 21.14
CA LYS A 59 -14.18 3.68 21.98
C LYS A 59 -13.15 4.55 21.23
N GLU A 60 -12.25 3.93 20.48
CA GLU A 60 -11.28 4.63 19.65
C GLU A 60 -12.00 5.47 18.57
N VAL A 61 -12.94 4.89 17.85
CA VAL A 61 -13.69 5.61 16.80
C VAL A 61 -14.54 6.73 17.40
N ASP A 62 -15.15 6.55 18.60
CA ASP A 62 -15.87 7.62 19.30
C ASP A 62 -14.94 8.80 19.56
N LEU A 63 -13.79 8.55 20.18
CA LEU A 63 -12.81 9.56 20.53
C LEU A 63 -12.26 10.28 19.27
N PHE A 64 -11.89 9.54 18.24
CA PHE A 64 -11.33 10.12 17.03
C PHE A 64 -12.37 10.92 16.25
N SER A 65 -13.63 10.47 16.25
CA SER A 65 -14.74 11.20 15.62
C SER A 65 -15.00 12.52 16.34
N GLU A 66 -14.93 12.55 17.66
CA GLU A 66 -15.09 13.75 18.46
C GLU A 66 -13.95 14.74 18.22
N ILE A 67 -12.69 14.30 18.34
CA ILE A 67 -11.49 15.13 18.15
C ILE A 67 -11.48 15.78 16.78
N LEU A 68 -11.80 15.01 15.74
CA LEU A 68 -11.77 15.49 14.36
C LEU A 68 -13.06 16.21 13.96
N GLY A 69 -14.14 16.08 14.74
CA GLY A 69 -15.47 16.57 14.37
C GLY A 69 -15.92 15.95 13.05
N LEU A 70 -15.87 14.61 12.95
CA LEU A 70 -16.15 13.91 11.70
C LEU A 70 -17.61 14.04 11.29
N SER A 71 -17.83 14.17 9.98
CA SER A 71 -19.14 14.12 9.33
C SER A 71 -19.25 12.89 8.44
N PRO A 72 -20.44 12.24 8.34
CA PRO A 72 -20.63 11.10 7.44
C PRO A 72 -20.33 11.38 5.96
N LYS A 73 -20.22 12.67 5.57
CA LYS A 73 -19.88 13.11 4.20
C LYS A 73 -18.37 13.27 3.98
N ASP A 74 -17.57 13.24 5.04
CA ASP A 74 -16.13 13.41 4.92
C ASP A 74 -15.51 12.22 4.18
N LYS A 75 -14.57 12.51 3.30
CA LYS A 75 -13.73 11.51 2.69
C LYS A 75 -12.56 11.22 3.62
N ILE A 76 -12.57 10.03 4.20
CA ILE A 76 -11.62 9.61 5.21
C ILE A 76 -10.68 8.56 4.64
N LEU A 77 -9.38 8.74 4.83
CA LEU A 77 -8.36 7.74 4.57
C LEU A 77 -7.76 7.27 5.89
N ASP A 78 -7.94 5.99 6.21
CA ASP A 78 -7.19 5.32 7.26
C ASP A 78 -5.89 4.76 6.66
N LEU A 79 -4.78 5.38 6.98
CA LEU A 79 -3.45 5.06 6.47
C LEU A 79 -2.77 4.06 7.42
N CYS A 80 -2.25 2.97 6.87
CA CYS A 80 -1.81 1.79 7.61
C CYS A 80 -2.99 1.10 8.33
N CYS A 81 -4.11 0.93 7.62
CA CYS A 81 -5.39 0.52 8.18
C CYS A 81 -5.45 -0.93 8.69
N GLY A 82 -4.40 -1.73 8.49
CA GLY A 82 -4.35 -3.12 8.88
C GLY A 82 -5.52 -3.94 8.32
N GLN A 83 -6.20 -4.67 9.19
CA GLN A 83 -7.40 -5.46 8.84
C GLN A 83 -8.68 -4.63 8.73
N GLY A 84 -8.58 -3.28 8.82
CA GLY A 84 -9.70 -2.36 8.56
C GLY A 84 -10.73 -2.24 9.67
N ARG A 85 -10.39 -2.54 10.92
CA ARG A 85 -11.35 -2.52 12.05
C ARG A 85 -12.02 -1.15 12.24
N HIS A 86 -11.27 -0.07 12.16
CA HIS A 86 -11.80 1.30 12.29
C HIS A 86 -12.67 1.69 11.09
N LEU A 87 -12.26 1.31 9.88
CA LEU A 87 -13.03 1.57 8.66
C LEU A 87 -14.38 0.86 8.67
N VAL A 88 -14.42 -0.39 9.13
CA VAL A 88 -15.68 -1.14 9.27
C VAL A 88 -16.58 -0.49 10.30
N GLU A 89 -16.05 -0.04 11.43
CA GLU A 89 -16.83 0.66 12.44
C GLU A 89 -17.35 2.02 11.93
N LEU A 90 -16.53 2.79 11.19
CA LEU A 90 -16.98 4.02 10.51
C LEU A 90 -18.11 3.72 9.51
N GLY A 91 -17.95 2.66 8.69
CA GLY A 91 -18.99 2.23 7.75
C GLY A 91 -20.32 1.86 8.44
N ARG A 92 -20.25 1.15 9.58
CA ARG A 92 -21.45 0.84 10.42
C ARG A 92 -22.16 2.10 10.95
N ARG A 93 -21.39 3.18 11.15
CA ARG A 93 -21.92 4.49 11.59
C ARG A 93 -22.43 5.35 10.43
N GLY A 94 -22.42 4.83 9.19
CA GLY A 94 -22.98 5.51 8.03
C GLY A 94 -22.01 6.44 7.28
N PHE A 95 -20.71 6.37 7.56
CA PHE A 95 -19.70 7.05 6.75
C PHE A 95 -19.63 6.39 5.36
N GLN A 96 -19.78 7.20 4.30
CA GLN A 96 -19.97 6.70 2.93
C GLN A 96 -18.68 6.64 2.11
N ASP A 97 -17.73 7.55 2.33
CA ASP A 97 -16.49 7.62 1.57
C ASP A 97 -15.27 7.36 2.47
N VAL A 98 -15.17 6.11 2.92
CA VAL A 98 -14.04 5.63 3.72
C VAL A 98 -13.12 4.77 2.87
N GLU A 99 -11.83 5.07 2.94
CA GLU A 99 -10.79 4.38 2.20
C GLU A 99 -9.71 3.89 3.17
N GLY A 100 -9.08 2.76 2.85
CA GLY A 100 -7.95 2.23 3.61
C GLY A 100 -6.77 1.92 2.71
N LEU A 101 -5.57 2.21 3.21
CA LEU A 101 -4.32 1.81 2.58
C LEU A 101 -3.43 1.13 3.61
N ASP A 102 -2.89 -0.02 3.25
CA ASP A 102 -1.92 -0.74 4.06
C ASP A 102 -0.88 -1.42 3.18
N ARG A 103 0.30 -1.66 3.71
CA ARG A 103 1.37 -2.35 2.97
C ARG A 103 1.18 -3.85 2.94
N SER A 104 0.55 -4.42 3.96
CA SER A 104 0.34 -5.86 4.08
C SER A 104 -0.76 -6.35 3.14
N HIS A 105 -0.38 -7.13 2.13
CA HIS A 105 -1.35 -7.82 1.28
C HIS A 105 -2.32 -8.67 2.11
N TYR A 106 -1.79 -9.39 3.10
CA TYR A 106 -2.57 -10.27 3.96
C TYR A 106 -3.66 -9.51 4.71
N LEU A 107 -3.29 -8.38 5.36
CA LEU A 107 -4.24 -7.58 6.13
C LEU A 107 -5.28 -6.91 5.22
N ILE A 108 -4.89 -6.42 4.05
CA ILE A 108 -5.84 -5.87 3.06
C ILE A 108 -6.85 -6.92 2.60
N GLN A 109 -6.44 -8.18 2.38
CA GLN A 109 -7.40 -9.25 2.07
C GLN A 109 -8.35 -9.53 3.23
N LYS A 110 -7.87 -9.48 4.47
CA LYS A 110 -8.71 -9.58 5.66
C LYS A 110 -9.70 -8.43 5.76
N ALA A 111 -9.24 -7.20 5.55
CA ALA A 111 -10.10 -6.01 5.54
C ALA A 111 -11.20 -6.11 4.47
N LYS A 112 -10.86 -6.54 3.25
CA LYS A 112 -11.84 -6.77 2.18
C LYS A 112 -12.87 -7.83 2.54
N SER A 113 -12.42 -8.93 3.15
CA SER A 113 -13.31 -10.00 3.60
C SER A 113 -14.26 -9.52 4.70
N LEU A 114 -13.74 -8.73 5.65
CA LEU A 114 -14.54 -8.18 6.74
C LEU A 114 -15.58 -7.17 6.21
N ALA A 115 -15.16 -6.22 5.37
CA ALA A 115 -16.08 -5.26 4.75
C ALA A 115 -17.19 -5.95 3.96
N LYS A 116 -16.85 -6.97 3.16
CA LYS A 116 -17.82 -7.77 2.42
C LYS A 116 -18.82 -8.49 3.34
N LYS A 117 -18.34 -9.07 4.45
CA LYS A 117 -19.19 -9.76 5.45
C LYS A 117 -20.21 -8.81 6.06
N GLU A 118 -19.81 -7.56 6.26
CA GLU A 118 -20.65 -6.50 6.83
C GLU A 118 -21.52 -5.77 5.79
N GLY A 119 -21.41 -6.13 4.50
CA GLY A 119 -22.15 -5.47 3.42
C GLY A 119 -21.70 -4.03 3.16
N LEU A 120 -20.46 -3.67 3.54
CA LEU A 120 -19.92 -2.31 3.45
C LEU A 120 -19.09 -2.13 2.18
N SER A 121 -19.25 -0.96 1.53
CA SER A 121 -18.46 -0.56 0.36
C SER A 121 -17.28 0.29 0.79
N ILE A 122 -16.17 -0.36 1.17
CA ILE A 122 -14.93 0.30 1.59
C ILE A 122 -13.85 0.13 0.52
N LYS A 123 -13.21 1.21 0.11
CA LYS A 123 -12.12 1.17 -0.85
C LYS A 123 -10.81 0.81 -0.15
N LEU A 124 -10.27 -0.37 -0.43
CA LEU A 124 -9.09 -0.92 0.23
C LEU A 124 -7.98 -1.17 -0.78
N ARG A 125 -6.81 -0.58 -0.53
CA ARG A 125 -5.64 -0.63 -1.42
C ARG A 125 -4.39 -1.09 -0.69
N GLU A 126 -3.57 -1.87 -1.38
CA GLU A 126 -2.20 -2.13 -0.95
C GLU A 126 -1.29 -1.01 -1.44
N GLY A 127 -0.42 -0.48 -0.56
CA GLY A 127 0.46 0.61 -0.94
C GLY A 127 1.51 0.97 0.12
N ASP A 128 2.48 1.78 -0.27
CA ASP A 128 3.51 2.32 0.61
C ASP A 128 3.10 3.74 1.04
N ALA A 129 3.05 3.98 2.35
CA ALA A 129 2.66 5.27 2.92
C ALA A 129 3.57 6.44 2.50
N ARG A 130 4.82 6.14 2.08
CA ARG A 130 5.77 7.14 1.59
C ARG A 130 5.50 7.60 0.15
N LYS A 131 4.55 6.95 -0.55
CA LYS A 131 4.14 7.30 -1.92
C LYS A 131 2.68 6.94 -2.13
N LEU A 132 1.80 7.86 -1.78
CA LEU A 132 0.36 7.63 -1.80
C LEU A 132 -0.24 7.72 -3.21
N PRO A 133 -1.05 6.74 -3.64
CA PRO A 133 -1.67 6.71 -4.97
C PRO A 133 -2.92 7.63 -5.05
N TYR A 134 -2.83 8.81 -4.47
CA TYR A 134 -3.90 9.82 -4.45
C TYR A 134 -3.42 11.11 -5.10
N LEU A 135 -4.33 11.82 -5.72
CA LEU A 135 -4.07 13.18 -6.19
C LEU A 135 -3.96 14.15 -5.00
N SER A 136 -3.28 15.27 -5.21
CA SER A 136 -3.25 16.35 -4.22
C SER A 136 -4.67 16.87 -3.95
N ASP A 137 -4.92 17.28 -2.70
CA ASP A 137 -6.14 17.96 -2.28
C ASP A 137 -7.44 17.16 -2.52
N THR A 138 -7.39 15.86 -2.30
CA THR A 138 -8.54 14.98 -2.56
C THR A 138 -9.18 14.37 -1.32
N ILE A 139 -8.51 14.43 -0.16
CA ILE A 139 -8.93 13.79 1.10
C ILE A 139 -9.25 14.89 2.12
N GLU A 140 -10.33 14.75 2.87
CA GLU A 140 -10.66 15.65 3.98
C GLU A 140 -9.95 15.29 5.27
N VAL A 141 -9.88 14.01 5.57
CA VAL A 141 -9.34 13.50 6.83
C VAL A 141 -8.43 12.31 6.56
N VAL A 142 -7.25 12.33 7.17
CA VAL A 142 -6.36 11.16 7.23
C VAL A 142 -6.17 10.76 8.69
N THR A 143 -6.26 9.45 8.95
CA THR A 143 -5.95 8.87 10.25
C THR A 143 -4.76 7.90 10.12
N ILE A 144 -3.89 7.85 11.13
CA ILE A 144 -2.83 6.85 11.31
C ILE A 144 -2.98 6.35 12.75
N LEU A 145 -3.56 5.16 12.90
CA LEU A 145 -4.09 4.68 14.18
C LEU A 145 -3.31 3.47 14.70
N ALA A 146 -3.51 3.18 15.99
CA ALA A 146 -2.98 2.00 16.66
C ALA A 146 -1.47 1.83 16.48
N ASN A 147 -0.73 2.89 16.77
CA ASN A 147 0.73 2.94 16.69
C ASN A 147 1.32 2.57 15.32
N SER A 148 0.64 2.90 14.23
CA SER A 148 1.09 2.54 12.87
C SER A 148 2.04 3.57 12.23
N PHE A 149 2.75 4.37 13.04
CA PHE A 149 3.70 5.38 12.59
C PHE A 149 5.06 5.25 13.30
N GLY A 150 6.17 5.50 12.58
CA GLY A 150 7.51 5.42 13.17
C GLY A 150 8.20 4.06 12.97
N TYR A 151 7.78 3.26 11.98
CA TYR A 151 8.35 1.94 11.68
C TYR A 151 9.52 1.96 10.73
N PHE A 152 9.73 3.07 10.04
CA PHE A 152 10.86 3.17 9.11
C PHE A 152 12.18 3.37 9.83
N GLU A 153 13.25 2.96 9.18
CA GLU A 153 14.59 3.05 9.75
C GLU A 153 15.00 4.51 9.99
N THR A 154 14.62 5.42 9.11
CA THR A 154 15.01 6.83 9.19
C THR A 154 13.84 7.77 9.47
N VAL A 155 14.08 8.83 10.24
CA VAL A 155 13.12 9.93 10.44
C VAL A 155 12.73 10.59 9.11
N GLN A 156 13.63 10.56 8.12
CA GLN A 156 13.35 11.12 6.79
C GLN A 156 12.25 10.35 6.06
N ASP A 157 12.15 9.04 6.27
CA ASP A 157 11.07 8.24 5.71
C ASP A 157 9.74 8.56 6.43
N ASP A 158 9.76 8.74 7.74
CA ASP A 158 8.58 9.18 8.50
C ASP A 158 8.12 10.57 8.03
N LEU A 159 9.08 11.49 7.79
CA LEU A 159 8.78 12.80 7.20
C LEU A 159 8.18 12.70 5.79
N ARG A 160 8.63 11.75 4.97
CA ARG A 160 8.04 11.51 3.63
C ARG A 160 6.58 11.09 3.74
N VAL A 161 6.23 10.23 4.71
CA VAL A 161 4.82 9.87 4.97
C VAL A 161 4.01 11.12 5.26
N LEU A 162 4.46 11.94 6.20
CA LEU A 162 3.73 13.16 6.57
C LEU A 162 3.61 14.16 5.41
N LYS A 163 4.64 14.30 4.57
CA LYS A 163 4.58 15.15 3.37
C LYS A 163 3.59 14.61 2.33
N GLU A 164 3.50 13.31 2.15
CA GLU A 164 2.49 12.71 1.28
C GLU A 164 1.08 12.91 1.84
N VAL A 165 0.89 12.73 3.15
CA VAL A 165 -0.38 13.04 3.82
C VAL A 165 -0.74 14.51 3.65
N PHE A 166 0.20 15.43 3.89
CA PHE A 166 -0.01 16.86 3.66
C PHE A 166 -0.41 17.17 2.21
N ARG A 167 0.23 16.50 1.25
CA ARG A 167 -0.05 16.68 -0.19
C ARG A 167 -1.49 16.30 -0.55
N ILE A 168 -1.96 15.14 -0.06
CA ILE A 168 -3.27 14.60 -0.45
C ILE A 168 -4.43 15.23 0.32
N LEU A 169 -4.19 15.77 1.52
CA LEU A 169 -5.20 16.48 2.29
C LEU A 169 -5.60 17.77 1.57
N LYS A 170 -6.89 18.09 1.58
CA LYS A 170 -7.44 19.36 1.11
C LYS A 170 -6.94 20.53 1.98
N PRO A 171 -7.00 21.78 1.50
CA PRO A 171 -6.95 22.93 2.39
C PRO A 171 -7.92 22.74 3.56
N TRP A 172 -7.46 22.99 4.79
CA TRP A 172 -8.18 22.74 6.05
C TRP A 172 -8.46 21.26 6.35
N GLY A 173 -7.91 20.34 5.57
CA GLY A 173 -7.94 18.92 5.87
C GLY A 173 -7.21 18.59 7.17
N LYS A 174 -7.63 17.52 7.83
CA LYS A 174 -7.20 17.15 9.17
C LYS A 174 -6.41 15.84 9.14
N LEU A 175 -5.37 15.79 9.95
CA LEU A 175 -4.63 14.56 10.26
C LEU A 175 -4.83 14.24 11.74
N LEU A 176 -5.00 12.96 12.05
CA LEU A 176 -4.89 12.44 13.41
C LEU A 176 -3.91 11.28 13.43
N ILE A 177 -2.99 11.30 14.37
CA ILE A 177 -2.02 10.23 14.63
C ILE A 177 -2.19 9.78 16.09
N ASP A 178 -2.16 8.46 16.25
CA ASP A 178 -2.18 7.76 17.50
C ASP A 178 -0.93 6.86 17.57
N VAL A 179 0.02 7.21 18.41
CA VAL A 179 1.32 6.53 18.55
C VAL A 179 1.66 6.26 19.99
N SER A 180 2.54 5.29 20.23
CA SER A 180 3.12 5.01 21.55
C SER A 180 3.71 6.28 22.17
N ASP A 181 3.51 6.44 23.46
CA ASP A 181 4.20 7.48 24.23
C ASP A 181 5.68 7.09 24.40
N GLY A 182 6.52 7.69 23.57
CA GLY A 182 7.95 7.35 23.56
C GLY A 182 8.71 7.77 24.84
N GLU A 183 8.23 8.77 25.56
CA GLU A 183 8.79 9.14 26.86
C GLU A 183 8.50 8.04 27.89
N TYR A 184 7.24 7.68 28.00
CA TYR A 184 6.80 6.62 28.89
C TYR A 184 7.51 5.29 28.62
N LEU A 185 7.55 4.86 27.34
CA LEU A 185 8.16 3.59 26.97
C LEU A 185 9.66 3.54 27.26
N ARG A 186 10.41 4.63 27.08
CA ARG A 186 11.85 4.63 27.40
C ARG A 186 12.12 4.27 28.86
N GLU A 187 11.25 4.66 29.75
CA GLU A 187 11.41 4.45 31.18
C GLU A 187 10.75 3.16 31.67
N ASN A 188 9.69 2.71 31.01
CA ASN A 188 8.80 1.70 31.57
C ASN A 188 8.71 0.40 30.75
N PHE A 189 9.38 0.28 29.59
CA PHE A 189 9.28 -0.95 28.81
C PHE A 189 9.81 -2.17 29.58
N GLN A 190 9.11 -3.28 29.46
CA GLN A 190 9.56 -4.54 30.02
C GLN A 190 10.64 -5.16 29.14
N ARG A 191 11.85 -5.34 29.67
CA ARG A 191 12.97 -5.95 28.93
C ARG A 191 12.69 -7.37 28.48
N ARG A 192 11.93 -8.12 29.26
CA ARG A 192 11.51 -9.49 28.99
C ARG A 192 10.11 -9.70 29.50
N SER A 193 9.27 -10.28 28.67
CA SER A 193 7.92 -10.71 29.03
C SER A 193 7.57 -11.98 28.28
N TRP A 194 6.56 -12.66 28.78
CA TRP A 194 5.99 -13.79 28.08
C TRP A 194 4.52 -13.90 28.41
N GLU A 195 3.74 -14.44 27.47
CA GLU A 195 2.31 -14.61 27.66
C GLU A 195 1.74 -15.77 26.84
N TRP A 196 0.65 -16.34 27.32
CA TRP A 196 -0.21 -17.19 26.53
C TRP A 196 -1.07 -16.35 25.59
N ILE A 197 -0.92 -16.56 24.29
CA ILE A 197 -1.77 -15.94 23.26
C ILE A 197 -3.12 -16.66 23.20
N ASP A 198 -3.06 -17.98 23.20
CA ASP A 198 -4.21 -18.90 23.22
C ASP A 198 -3.82 -20.22 23.89
N LYS A 199 -4.72 -21.22 23.90
CA LYS A 199 -4.50 -22.52 24.55
C LYS A 199 -3.28 -23.29 24.01
N LYS A 200 -2.73 -22.93 22.86
CA LYS A 200 -1.66 -23.66 22.17
C LYS A 200 -0.45 -22.79 21.83
N HIS A 201 -0.55 -21.49 21.93
CA HIS A 201 0.53 -20.57 21.57
C HIS A 201 0.90 -19.67 22.73
N PHE A 202 2.19 -19.49 22.93
CA PHE A 202 2.73 -18.45 23.80
C PHE A 202 3.81 -17.67 23.08
N VAL A 203 4.06 -16.44 23.51
CA VAL A 203 5.10 -15.56 22.99
C VAL A 203 6.06 -15.18 24.11
N CYS A 204 7.33 -15.21 23.81
CA CYS A 204 8.39 -14.61 24.63
C CYS A 204 8.88 -13.36 23.91
N ARG A 205 8.93 -12.23 24.63
CA ARG A 205 9.42 -10.95 24.11
C ARG A 205 10.69 -10.54 24.81
N GLU A 206 11.66 -10.07 24.04
CA GLU A 206 12.86 -9.40 24.53
C GLU A 206 12.92 -8.00 23.92
N ARG A 207 13.24 -6.98 24.72
CA ARG A 207 13.29 -5.59 24.26
C ARG A 207 14.56 -4.89 24.75
N SER A 208 15.05 -3.97 23.93
CA SER A 208 16.13 -3.05 24.25
C SER A 208 15.94 -1.73 23.52
N LEU A 209 16.53 -0.67 24.00
CA LEU A 209 16.66 0.54 23.20
C LEU A 209 17.71 0.33 22.11
N SER A 210 17.54 1.01 20.98
CA SER A 210 18.59 1.17 19.97
C SER A 210 19.81 1.90 20.55
N VAL A 211 20.96 1.80 19.89
CA VAL A 211 22.21 2.45 20.34
C VAL A 211 22.04 3.96 20.51
N ASP A 212 21.26 4.59 19.64
CA ASP A 212 20.95 6.03 19.70
C ASP A 212 19.80 6.38 20.67
N GLY A 213 19.17 5.37 21.29
CA GLY A 213 18.03 5.54 22.20
C GLY A 213 16.73 6.03 21.52
N GLN A 214 16.69 6.10 20.19
CA GLN A 214 15.55 6.66 19.47
C GLN A 214 14.47 5.62 19.15
N ARG A 215 14.80 4.33 19.22
CA ARG A 215 13.87 3.24 18.88
C ARG A 215 13.82 2.21 20.00
N LEU A 216 12.65 1.62 20.18
CA LEU A 216 12.51 0.39 20.95
C LEU A 216 12.64 -0.78 19.97
N ILE A 217 13.60 -1.64 20.25
CA ILE A 217 13.86 -2.87 19.51
C ILE A 217 13.18 -4.01 20.22
N SER A 218 12.41 -4.78 19.50
CA SER A 218 11.67 -5.92 20.05
C SER A 218 11.98 -7.20 19.26
N ARG A 219 12.15 -8.28 19.99
CA ARG A 219 12.18 -9.65 19.47
C ARG A 219 10.98 -10.41 20.01
N GLU A 220 10.31 -11.14 19.16
CA GLU A 220 9.24 -12.06 19.54
C GLU A 220 9.55 -13.48 19.11
N VAL A 221 9.60 -14.38 20.05
CA VAL A 221 9.70 -15.83 19.81
C VAL A 221 8.34 -16.45 20.12
N ILE A 222 7.63 -16.83 19.07
CA ILE A 222 6.29 -17.40 19.17
C ILE A 222 6.38 -18.91 19.08
N THR A 223 5.84 -19.60 20.08
CA THR A 223 5.92 -21.04 20.20
C THR A 223 4.52 -21.65 20.20
N GLN A 224 4.34 -22.69 19.41
CA GLN A 224 3.19 -23.58 19.49
C GLN A 224 3.58 -24.85 20.24
N VAL A 225 2.81 -25.21 21.25
CA VAL A 225 3.11 -26.31 22.20
C VAL A 225 3.48 -27.62 21.49
N GLU A 226 2.77 -27.97 20.41
CA GLU A 226 2.97 -29.23 19.70
C GLU A 226 4.03 -29.17 18.60
N LYS A 227 4.39 -27.97 18.12
CA LYS A 227 5.26 -27.77 16.94
C LYS A 227 6.60 -27.11 17.24
N GLY A 228 6.75 -26.55 18.44
CA GLY A 228 7.92 -25.76 18.79
C GLY A 228 7.81 -24.31 18.28
N VAL A 229 8.95 -23.68 18.02
CA VAL A 229 9.02 -22.28 17.55
C VAL A 229 8.41 -22.15 16.15
N VAL A 230 7.41 -21.28 16.03
CA VAL A 230 6.72 -21.00 14.76
C VAL A 230 7.10 -19.65 14.16
N ALA A 231 7.63 -18.73 14.98
CA ALA A 231 8.23 -17.49 14.50
C ALA A 231 9.32 -17.04 15.48
N ASP A 232 10.37 -16.41 14.96
CA ASP A 232 11.40 -15.68 15.68
C ASP A 232 11.66 -14.43 14.88
N GLN A 233 11.12 -13.29 15.34
CA GLN A 233 11.00 -12.07 14.53
C GLN A 233 11.49 -10.85 15.31
N PHE A 234 12.07 -9.91 14.58
CA PHE A 234 12.63 -8.68 15.13
C PHE A 234 11.97 -7.48 14.46
N TYR A 235 11.65 -6.47 15.26
CA TYR A 235 11.09 -5.21 14.77
C TYR A 235 11.55 -4.04 15.64
N ALA A 236 11.33 -2.85 15.13
CA ALA A 236 11.72 -1.63 15.82
C ALA A 236 10.67 -0.55 15.57
N GLU A 237 10.34 0.20 16.62
CA GLU A 237 9.48 1.36 16.54
C GLU A 237 10.21 2.61 17.04
N ARG A 238 9.95 3.74 16.39
CA ARG A 238 10.51 5.02 16.84
C ARG A 238 9.72 5.56 18.01
N LEU A 239 10.42 5.92 19.05
CA LEU A 239 9.86 6.46 20.28
C LEU A 239 9.65 7.97 20.15
N TYR A 240 8.53 8.36 19.58
CA TYR A 240 8.17 9.77 19.49
C TYR A 240 7.75 10.33 20.83
N THR A 241 8.30 11.52 21.19
CA THR A 241 7.80 12.37 22.26
C THR A 241 6.81 13.39 21.67
N ARG A 242 6.06 14.09 22.53
CA ARG A 242 5.18 15.18 22.08
C ARG A 242 5.95 16.25 21.31
N ASP A 243 7.14 16.63 21.80
CA ASP A 243 7.95 17.68 21.21
C ASP A 243 8.47 17.30 19.82
N ASN A 244 9.14 16.16 19.70
CA ASN A 244 9.73 15.76 18.42
C ASN A 244 8.68 15.39 17.37
N LEU A 245 7.52 14.87 17.78
CA LEU A 245 6.40 14.63 16.87
C LEU A 245 5.78 15.95 16.39
N SER A 246 5.64 16.94 17.30
CA SER A 246 5.18 18.30 16.94
C SER A 246 6.13 18.96 15.95
N GLU A 247 7.44 18.86 16.18
CA GLU A 247 8.46 19.41 15.28
C GLU A 247 8.40 18.75 13.90
N LEU A 248 8.27 17.43 13.86
CA LEU A 248 8.17 16.66 12.62
C LEU A 248 6.92 17.04 11.81
N LEU A 249 5.76 17.19 12.47
CA LEU A 249 4.52 17.64 11.87
C LEU A 249 4.66 19.05 11.28
N LYS A 250 5.23 20.00 12.03
CA LYS A 250 5.51 21.36 11.54
C LYS A 250 6.46 21.36 10.36
N THR A 251 7.51 20.53 10.40
CA THR A 251 8.47 20.36 9.29
C THR A 251 7.80 19.80 8.03
N ALA A 252 6.78 18.97 8.19
CA ALA A 252 5.97 18.46 7.08
C ALA A 252 5.00 19.50 6.51
N GLY A 253 4.78 20.63 7.20
CA GLY A 253 3.92 21.74 6.80
C GLY A 253 2.59 21.86 7.56
N PHE A 254 2.33 20.97 8.51
CA PHE A 254 1.10 21.02 9.31
C PHE A 254 1.10 22.19 10.30
N SER A 255 -0.11 22.69 10.56
CA SER A 255 -0.42 23.74 11.54
C SER A 255 -1.37 23.21 12.61
N ASP A 256 -1.63 24.02 13.65
CA ASP A 256 -2.60 23.71 14.68
C ASP A 256 -2.38 22.32 15.31
N VAL A 257 -1.11 21.98 15.55
CA VAL A 257 -0.73 20.71 16.18
C VAL A 257 -1.25 20.69 17.62
N THR A 258 -2.18 19.80 17.90
CA THR A 258 -2.86 19.71 19.21
C THR A 258 -2.81 18.29 19.74
N PHE A 259 -2.33 18.12 20.97
CA PHE A 259 -2.34 16.85 21.68
C PHE A 259 -3.61 16.72 22.51
N HIS A 260 -4.29 15.56 22.40
CA HIS A 260 -5.63 15.31 22.98
C HIS A 260 -5.62 14.36 24.18
N GLY A 261 -4.52 14.35 24.93
CA GLY A 261 -4.36 13.45 26.05
C GLY A 261 -3.76 12.11 25.66
N GLU A 262 -4.08 11.09 26.41
CA GLU A 262 -3.54 9.75 26.31
C GLU A 262 -4.68 8.75 26.19
N ILE A 263 -4.43 7.66 25.49
CA ILE A 263 -5.31 6.51 25.44
C ILE A 263 -4.55 5.30 25.97
N SER A 264 -5.14 4.56 26.86
CA SER A 264 -4.65 3.27 27.30
C SER A 264 -5.55 2.16 26.77
N SER A 265 -4.96 1.04 26.45
CA SER A 265 -5.69 -0.17 26.11
C SER A 265 -5.68 -1.12 27.30
N ASP A 266 -6.81 -1.79 27.54
CA ASP A 266 -6.88 -2.85 28.53
C ASP A 266 -6.82 -4.19 27.81
N SER A 267 -5.94 -5.09 28.28
CA SER A 267 -5.93 -6.47 27.79
C SER A 267 -6.57 -7.41 28.81
N GLN A 268 -7.46 -8.28 28.32
CA GLN A 268 -8.04 -9.34 29.15
C GLN A 268 -7.03 -10.45 29.51
N ARG A 269 -5.88 -10.47 28.83
CA ARG A 269 -4.80 -11.41 29.13
C ARG A 269 -3.99 -10.98 30.35
N ASN A 270 -4.22 -9.79 30.91
CA ASN A 270 -3.47 -9.18 32.01
C ASN A 270 -1.98 -9.17 31.75
N GLN A 271 -1.58 -8.62 30.61
CA GLN A 271 -0.29 -8.81 30.01
C GLN A 271 0.41 -7.51 29.69
N ASP A 272 1.67 -7.65 29.30
CA ASP A 272 2.48 -6.59 28.73
C ASP A 272 1.90 -6.12 27.39
N LEU A 273 1.23 -4.98 27.40
CA LEU A 273 0.64 -4.35 26.23
C LEU A 273 1.69 -3.67 25.31
N GLY A 274 2.95 -3.59 25.78
CA GLY A 274 4.03 -3.00 25.03
C GLY A 274 3.68 -1.60 24.52
N MET A 275 3.78 -1.43 23.22
CA MET A 275 3.50 -0.16 22.55
C MET A 275 2.03 0.31 22.64
N MET A 276 1.11 -0.57 22.98
CA MET A 276 -0.32 -0.23 23.11
C MET A 276 -0.71 0.19 24.54
N GLU A 277 0.20 0.08 25.51
CA GLU A 277 -0.08 0.37 26.93
C GLU A 277 -0.46 1.84 27.16
N ARG A 278 0.34 2.74 26.57
CA ARG A 278 0.11 4.18 26.64
C ARG A 278 0.41 4.84 25.31
N ARG A 279 -0.58 5.51 24.74
CA ARG A 279 -0.47 6.16 23.44
C ARG A 279 -0.85 7.64 23.55
N ILE A 280 -0.15 8.48 22.82
CA ILE A 280 -0.46 9.89 22.64
C ILE A 280 -1.25 10.09 21.37
N ILE A 281 -2.24 10.96 21.42
CA ILE A 281 -3.07 11.33 20.28
C ILE A 281 -2.76 12.76 19.91
N VAL A 282 -2.45 12.97 18.63
CA VAL A 282 -2.20 14.30 18.08
C VAL A 282 -3.03 14.54 16.83
N SER A 283 -3.64 15.71 16.74
CA SER A 283 -4.25 16.18 15.50
C SER A 283 -3.48 17.37 14.93
N ALA A 284 -3.58 17.56 13.64
CA ALA A 284 -2.97 18.68 12.94
C ALA A 284 -3.82 19.06 11.72
N VAL A 285 -3.71 20.31 11.28
CA VAL A 285 -4.50 20.86 10.18
C VAL A 285 -3.58 21.31 9.05
N VAL A 286 -4.04 21.15 7.82
CA VAL A 286 -3.36 21.64 6.61
C VAL A 286 -3.83 23.05 6.29
N ARG A 287 -2.96 24.05 6.47
CA ARG A 287 -3.18 25.42 6.02
C ARG A 287 -2.38 25.67 4.75
N LYS A 288 -2.99 25.41 3.61
CA LYS A 288 -2.39 25.63 2.27
C LYS A 288 -3.42 26.16 1.30
N GLU A 289 -2.93 26.77 0.23
CA GLU A 289 -3.76 27.05 -0.95
C GLU A 289 -4.00 25.76 -1.74
N TRP A 290 -5.11 25.74 -2.49
CA TRP A 290 -5.37 24.62 -3.42
C TRP A 290 -4.19 24.45 -4.37
N THR A 291 -3.70 23.22 -4.50
CA THR A 291 -2.67 22.92 -5.48
C THR A 291 -3.24 23.28 -6.84
N SER A 292 -2.72 24.37 -7.44
CA SER A 292 -3.11 24.70 -8.80
C SER A 292 -2.83 23.46 -9.64
N ILE A 293 -3.88 22.86 -10.18
CA ILE A 293 -3.71 21.85 -11.22
C ILE A 293 -3.05 22.62 -12.37
N LYS A 294 -1.72 22.67 -12.38
CA LYS A 294 -1.00 22.88 -13.62
C LYS A 294 -1.55 21.74 -14.47
N LYS A 295 -2.51 22.04 -15.38
CA LYS A 295 -2.82 21.12 -16.48
C LYS A 295 -1.44 20.76 -17.02
N LYS A 296 -0.96 19.58 -16.67
CA LYS A 296 0.23 19.01 -17.29
C LYS A 296 -0.13 19.16 -18.75
N LYS A 297 0.57 20.04 -19.48
CA LYS A 297 0.38 20.12 -20.92
C LYS A 297 0.59 18.68 -21.33
N GLU A 298 -0.51 17.99 -21.62
CA GLU A 298 -0.44 16.58 -21.96
C GLU A 298 0.53 16.54 -23.12
N SER A 299 1.66 15.92 -22.90
CA SER A 299 2.68 15.82 -23.93
C SER A 299 2.01 15.16 -25.13
N VAL A 300 2.19 15.77 -26.29
CA VAL A 300 1.75 15.18 -27.55
C VAL A 300 2.29 13.75 -27.60
N ARG A 301 1.40 12.78 -27.78
CA ARG A 301 1.75 11.37 -27.88
C ARG A 301 1.73 10.95 -29.33
N ASN A 302 2.88 10.50 -29.83
CA ASN A 302 3.05 10.09 -31.21
C ASN A 302 2.74 8.61 -31.36
N VAL A 303 1.74 8.29 -32.16
CA VAL A 303 1.33 6.94 -32.45
C VAL A 303 1.69 6.62 -33.90
N VAL A 304 2.48 5.60 -34.11
CA VAL A 304 2.77 5.10 -35.45
C VAL A 304 1.73 4.01 -35.77
N VAL A 305 0.97 4.24 -36.82
CA VAL A 305 -0.01 3.30 -37.33
C VAL A 305 0.62 2.56 -38.54
N THR A 306 0.73 1.25 -38.43
CA THR A 306 1.24 0.43 -39.49
C THR A 306 0.05 -0.22 -40.21
N LEU A 307 0.03 -0.11 -41.56
CA LEU A 307 -1.00 -0.58 -42.41
C LEU A 307 -0.43 -1.47 -43.53
N GLY A 308 -1.18 -2.39 -44.04
CA GLY A 308 -0.86 -3.10 -45.27
C GLY A 308 -0.67 -2.14 -46.45
N ASP A 309 0.14 -2.53 -47.43
CA ASP A 309 0.31 -1.77 -48.67
C ASP A 309 -0.80 -2.17 -49.67
N PRO A 310 -1.79 -1.28 -49.89
CA PRO A 310 -2.92 -1.63 -50.76
C PRO A 310 -2.54 -1.77 -52.23
N SER A 311 -1.32 -1.40 -52.60
CA SER A 311 -0.83 -1.60 -53.97
C SER A 311 -0.20 -2.97 -54.21
N LYS A 312 0.01 -3.76 -53.16
CA LYS A 312 0.62 -5.08 -53.23
C LYS A 312 -0.43 -6.20 -53.19
N PRO A 313 -0.26 -7.25 -53.98
CA PRO A 313 -1.20 -8.36 -53.95
C PRO A 313 -1.19 -9.11 -52.64
N ASP A 314 -2.38 -9.42 -52.13
CA ASP A 314 -2.58 -10.28 -50.97
C ASP A 314 -2.46 -11.75 -51.40
N PRO A 315 -1.49 -12.53 -50.90
CA PRO A 315 -1.29 -13.91 -51.28
C PRO A 315 -2.42 -14.86 -50.85
N LEU A 316 -3.29 -14.40 -49.95
CA LEU A 316 -4.38 -15.21 -49.38
C LEU A 316 -5.72 -14.98 -50.06
N LYS A 317 -5.86 -13.95 -50.89
CA LYS A 317 -7.12 -13.64 -51.56
C LYS A 317 -7.14 -14.21 -52.98
N PRO A 318 -8.29 -14.71 -53.43
CA PRO A 318 -8.41 -15.39 -54.74
C PRO A 318 -7.98 -14.56 -55.95
N LEU A 319 -8.00 -13.23 -55.82
CA LEU A 319 -7.59 -12.30 -56.89
C LEU A 319 -6.31 -11.53 -56.52
N GLY A 320 -5.70 -11.77 -55.35
CA GLY A 320 -4.49 -11.11 -54.92
C GLY A 320 -4.62 -9.60 -54.72
N ILE A 321 -5.81 -9.06 -54.66
CA ILE A 321 -6.10 -7.63 -54.49
C ILE A 321 -6.87 -7.41 -53.20
N PHE A 322 -6.61 -6.30 -52.53
CA PHE A 322 -7.34 -5.87 -51.34
C PHE A 322 -8.83 -5.76 -51.65
N ASP A 323 -9.69 -6.38 -50.85
CA ASP A 323 -11.12 -6.34 -51.03
C ASP A 323 -11.70 -5.05 -50.43
N ASP A 324 -12.43 -4.30 -51.25
CA ASP A 324 -13.08 -3.05 -50.80
C ASP A 324 -14.15 -3.29 -49.70
N ASP A 325 -14.57 -4.53 -49.51
CA ASP A 325 -15.54 -4.94 -48.50
C ASP A 325 -14.89 -5.29 -47.12
N ASP A 326 -13.58 -5.30 -47.01
CA ASP A 326 -12.89 -5.51 -45.74
C ASP A 326 -13.06 -4.29 -44.82
N PHE A 327 -13.83 -4.43 -43.80
CA PHE A 327 -14.29 -3.66 -42.67
C PHE A 327 -14.02 -2.15 -42.60
N TYR A 328 -12.88 -1.61 -43.04
CA TYR A 328 -12.59 -0.19 -43.12
C TYR A 328 -11.57 0.10 -44.22
N THR A 329 -11.90 1.02 -45.10
CA THR A 329 -10.91 1.56 -46.02
C THR A 329 -9.86 2.39 -45.25
N ILE A 330 -8.63 2.48 -45.78
CA ILE A 330 -7.56 3.30 -45.20
C ILE A 330 -8.03 4.74 -44.96
N ASP A 331 -8.86 5.28 -45.83
CA ASP A 331 -9.40 6.64 -45.72
C ASP A 331 -10.44 6.77 -44.60
N GLN A 332 -11.27 5.77 -44.38
CA GLN A 332 -12.20 5.74 -43.22
C GLN A 332 -11.43 5.67 -41.93
N LEU A 333 -10.40 4.82 -41.81
CA LEU A 333 -9.53 4.75 -40.65
C LEU A 333 -8.81 6.07 -40.40
N LYS A 334 -8.19 6.66 -41.43
CA LYS A 334 -7.54 7.96 -41.33
C LYS A 334 -8.52 9.07 -40.90
N SER A 335 -9.75 9.01 -41.36
CA SER A 335 -10.80 9.96 -40.96
C SER A 335 -11.16 9.83 -39.49
N ALA A 336 -11.36 8.60 -39.02
CA ALA A 336 -11.64 8.32 -37.59
C ALA A 336 -10.48 8.73 -36.69
N LEU A 337 -9.24 8.45 -37.07
CA LEU A 337 -8.06 8.84 -36.29
C LEU A 337 -7.82 10.35 -36.32
N ARG A 338 -8.15 11.07 -37.40
CA ARG A 338 -8.16 12.55 -37.42
C ARG A 338 -9.19 13.14 -36.45
N GLU A 339 -10.34 12.53 -36.32
CA GLU A 339 -11.34 12.96 -35.32
C GLU A 339 -10.80 12.76 -33.90
N LEU A 340 -10.10 11.67 -33.64
CA LEU A 340 -9.43 11.40 -32.36
C LEU A 340 -8.32 12.42 -32.07
N GLU A 341 -7.51 12.81 -33.08
CA GLU A 341 -6.49 13.86 -32.95
C GLU A 341 -7.07 15.21 -32.51
N ARG A 342 -8.28 15.54 -32.98
CA ARG A 342 -8.97 16.80 -32.59
C ARG A 342 -9.42 16.81 -31.15
N LYS A 343 -9.73 15.62 -30.60
CA LYS A 343 -10.27 15.44 -29.23
C LYS A 343 -9.22 15.09 -28.19
N THR A 344 -7.98 14.75 -28.62
CA THR A 344 -6.93 14.23 -27.77
C THR A 344 -5.55 14.82 -28.11
N ASN A 345 -4.55 14.47 -27.34
CA ASN A 345 -3.14 14.83 -27.60
C ASN A 345 -2.39 13.76 -28.39
N TYR A 346 -3.08 12.81 -28.98
CA TYR A 346 -2.46 11.86 -29.89
C TYR A 346 -2.16 12.50 -31.25
N ARG A 347 -1.08 12.08 -31.89
CA ARG A 347 -0.73 12.40 -33.26
C ARG A 347 -0.39 11.12 -33.97
N PHE A 348 -1.04 10.87 -35.08
CA PHE A 348 -0.92 9.63 -35.86
C PHE A 348 -0.02 9.82 -37.07
N LYS A 349 0.94 8.91 -37.22
CA LYS A 349 1.77 8.81 -38.40
C LYS A 349 1.59 7.42 -38.99
N TYR A 350 1.34 7.35 -40.30
CA TYR A 350 1.05 6.14 -41.01
C TYR A 350 2.28 5.61 -41.72
N LEU A 351 2.55 4.32 -41.60
CA LEU A 351 3.55 3.59 -42.35
C LEU A 351 2.82 2.51 -43.17
N THR A 352 2.89 2.60 -44.49
CA THR A 352 2.17 1.72 -45.42
C THR A 352 3.10 0.87 -46.28
N SER A 353 4.41 1.12 -46.27
CA SER A 353 5.36 0.36 -47.08
C SER A 353 6.00 -0.76 -46.30
N HIS A 354 5.72 -2.01 -46.62
CA HIS A 354 6.34 -3.17 -46.02
C HIS A 354 7.87 -3.23 -46.21
N ASP A 355 8.38 -2.68 -47.30
CA ASP A 355 9.81 -2.78 -47.64
C ASP A 355 10.70 -1.86 -46.79
N SER A 356 10.16 -0.71 -46.35
CA SER A 356 10.89 0.26 -45.50
C SER A 356 10.42 0.37 -44.05
N PHE A 357 9.35 -0.33 -43.71
CA PHE A 357 8.60 -0.23 -42.46
C PHE A 357 9.50 -0.26 -41.22
N ILE A 358 10.39 -1.26 -41.09
CA ILE A 358 11.25 -1.42 -39.90
C ILE A 358 12.26 -0.29 -39.84
N GLN A 359 12.85 0.10 -40.96
CA GLN A 359 13.84 1.18 -41.05
C GLN A 359 13.20 2.53 -40.71
N ASP A 360 12.00 2.79 -41.22
CA ASP A 360 11.24 4.01 -40.94
C ASP A 360 10.84 4.09 -39.46
N LEU A 361 10.44 2.96 -38.85
CA LEU A 361 10.08 2.88 -37.45
C LEU A 361 11.29 3.15 -36.54
N ILE A 362 12.45 2.57 -36.86
CA ILE A 362 13.69 2.80 -36.14
C ILE A 362 14.07 4.30 -36.22
N ALA A 363 14.06 4.88 -37.44
CA ALA A 363 14.38 6.30 -37.64
C ALA A 363 13.41 7.24 -36.90
N LEU A 364 12.16 6.87 -36.77
CA LEU A 364 11.16 7.64 -35.98
C LEU A 364 11.42 7.52 -34.48
N ARG A 365 11.77 6.33 -34.00
CA ARG A 365 12.11 6.08 -32.60
C ARG A 365 13.36 6.86 -32.17
N GLU A 366 14.40 6.87 -32.97
CA GLU A 366 15.63 7.63 -32.71
C GLU A 366 15.38 9.14 -32.63
N LYS A 367 14.41 9.65 -33.36
CA LYS A 367 13.96 11.05 -33.32
C LYS A 367 12.99 11.34 -32.16
N GLY A 368 12.71 10.38 -31.27
CA GLY A 368 11.76 10.53 -30.18
C GLY A 368 10.30 10.77 -30.62
N LYS A 369 9.93 10.29 -31.82
CA LYS A 369 8.61 10.49 -32.43
C LYS A 369 7.74 9.23 -32.41
N VAL A 370 7.97 8.32 -31.46
CA VAL A 370 7.17 7.10 -31.27
C VAL A 370 6.96 6.86 -29.81
N ASP A 371 5.72 7.02 -29.35
CA ASP A 371 5.28 6.65 -28.00
C ASP A 371 4.55 5.31 -28.01
N PHE A 372 3.78 5.04 -29.11
CA PHE A 372 3.01 3.81 -29.29
C PHE A 372 3.08 3.38 -30.75
N ILE A 373 2.91 2.07 -30.96
CA ILE A 373 2.69 1.47 -32.28
C ILE A 373 1.30 0.86 -32.29
N PHE A 374 0.49 1.25 -33.27
CA PHE A 374 -0.81 0.67 -33.53
C PHE A 374 -0.69 -0.16 -34.81
N ASN A 375 -0.47 -1.45 -34.63
CA ASN A 375 -0.26 -2.36 -35.76
C ASN A 375 -1.62 -2.87 -36.28
N LEU A 376 -1.94 -2.50 -37.52
CA LEU A 376 -3.11 -2.96 -38.27
C LEU A 376 -2.69 -3.73 -39.53
N CYS A 377 -1.45 -4.20 -39.60
CA CYS A 377 -0.92 -4.96 -40.68
C CYS A 377 -1.06 -6.46 -40.38
N ASP A 378 -2.12 -7.09 -40.84
CA ASP A 378 -2.37 -8.52 -40.71
C ASP A 378 -1.90 -9.34 -41.93
N GLU A 379 -1.66 -8.68 -43.06
CA GLU A 379 -1.26 -9.32 -44.33
C GLU A 379 0.13 -9.96 -44.30
N GLY A 380 0.95 -9.66 -43.31
CA GLY A 380 2.26 -10.28 -43.13
C GLY A 380 2.25 -11.61 -42.37
N TYR A 381 1.10 -12.08 -41.92
CA TYR A 381 1.01 -13.19 -40.95
C TYR A 381 1.57 -14.52 -41.47
N TYR A 382 1.50 -14.74 -42.80
CA TYR A 382 1.97 -15.96 -43.43
C TYR A 382 3.35 -15.83 -44.10
N ASN A 383 3.96 -14.65 -44.07
CA ASN A 383 5.31 -14.44 -44.55
C ASN A 383 6.26 -14.17 -43.36
N GLU A 384 6.98 -15.21 -42.95
CA GLU A 384 7.88 -15.12 -41.76
C GLU A 384 8.96 -14.04 -41.88
N ALA A 385 9.34 -13.69 -43.13
CA ALA A 385 10.30 -12.58 -43.36
C ALA A 385 9.70 -11.18 -43.17
N ARG A 386 8.39 -11.06 -42.94
CA ARG A 386 7.67 -9.80 -42.77
C ARG A 386 7.01 -9.64 -41.39
N LYS A 387 7.13 -10.69 -40.55
CA LYS A 387 6.76 -10.61 -39.12
C LYS A 387 7.86 -9.92 -38.35
#